data_6dd8d6ae3ad55aa4bdc140298072885a
#
_entry.id   6dd8d6ae3ad55aa4bdc140298072885a
#
_cell.length_a   1.000
_cell.length_b   1.000
_cell.length_c   1.000
_cell.angle_alpha   90.00
_cell.angle_beta   90.00
_cell.angle_gamma   90.00
#
_symmetry.space_group_name_H-M   'P 1'
#
loop_
_entity.id
_entity.type
_entity.pdbx_description
1 polymer ?
#
loop_
_entity_poly.entity_id
_entity_poly.type
_entity_poly.pdbx_seq_one_letter_code
_entity_poly.pdbx_strand_id
1 'polypeptide(L)'
;MFPKAHAVAYLMSAIRLMWFKLYRPAEFYAVYFTVRGDDIDYEAAVGGAAVARAHMEAVKRRLKEEKNAKDEDVLVSLQLVNEMLSRGYAFLPIELGKSRGNKYIVEDGKVRLPFCALKGVGGTAAASLERATIDGQEYISVEELQQATGVTSAVLESLRTAGVLADLPESSQVSFF
;
A
#
# COMPACT_ATOMS: atom_id res chain seq x y z
N MET A 1 37.62 4.78 -12.89
CA MET A 1 37.67 5.40 -11.55
C MET A 1 36.50 6.41 -11.46
N PHE A 2 35.59 6.25 -10.52
CA PHE A 2 34.47 7.21 -10.36
C PHE A 2 35.02 8.60 -9.98
N PRO A 3 34.54 9.70 -10.59
CA PRO A 3 34.94 11.04 -10.22
C PRO A 3 34.59 11.33 -8.75
N LYS A 4 35.51 11.95 -8.00
CA LYS A 4 35.29 12.28 -6.57
C LYS A 4 34.02 13.11 -6.37
N ALA A 5 33.73 14.07 -7.28
CA ALA A 5 32.49 14.85 -7.23
C ALA A 5 31.21 14.02 -7.30
N HIS A 6 31.20 12.97 -8.11
CA HIS A 6 30.07 12.04 -8.21
C HIS A 6 29.83 11.31 -6.89
N ALA A 7 30.89 10.74 -6.30
CA ALA A 7 30.80 10.07 -5.00
C ALA A 7 30.30 11.01 -3.89
N VAL A 8 30.78 12.26 -3.86
CA VAL A 8 30.33 13.26 -2.89
C VAL A 8 28.86 13.60 -3.08
N ALA A 9 28.39 13.78 -4.33
CA ALA A 9 26.97 14.06 -4.61
C ALA A 9 26.04 12.94 -4.12
N TYR A 10 26.41 11.68 -4.36
CA TYR A 10 25.65 10.51 -3.85
C TYR A 10 25.64 10.45 -2.32
N LEU A 11 26.80 10.69 -1.69
CA LEU A 11 26.89 10.69 -0.23
C LEU A 11 26.01 11.80 0.39
N MET A 12 26.02 13.01 -0.18
CA MET A 12 25.17 14.12 0.27
C MET A 12 23.69 13.76 0.16
N SER A 13 23.28 13.13 -0.95
CA SER A 13 21.91 12.69 -1.15
C SER A 13 21.51 11.61 -0.12
N ALA A 14 22.38 10.65 0.12
CA ALA A 14 22.17 9.59 1.13
C ALA A 14 22.01 10.17 2.54
N ILE A 15 22.87 11.14 2.93
CA ILE A 15 22.79 11.80 4.24
C ILE A 15 21.47 12.57 4.38
N ARG A 16 21.00 13.26 3.33
CA ARG A 16 19.71 13.96 3.34
C ARG A 16 18.55 12.98 3.52
N LEU A 17 18.54 11.85 2.82
CA LEU A 17 17.52 10.81 2.99
C LEU A 17 17.55 10.21 4.39
N MET A 18 18.74 9.95 4.94
CA MET A 18 18.90 9.49 6.32
C MET A 18 18.32 10.48 7.33
N TRP A 19 18.49 11.79 7.11
CA TRP A 19 17.90 12.81 7.97
C TRP A 19 16.38 12.68 8.01
N PHE A 20 15.71 12.57 6.85
CA PHE A 20 14.26 12.35 6.79
C PHE A 20 13.85 11.05 7.50
N LYS A 21 14.58 9.97 7.28
CA LYS A 21 14.31 8.67 7.92
C LYS A 21 14.41 8.72 9.46
N LEU A 22 15.24 9.61 10.00
CA LEU A 22 15.41 9.80 11.44
C LEU A 22 14.39 10.75 12.05
N TYR A 23 14.17 11.90 11.42
CA TYR A 23 13.40 13.00 12.01
C TYR A 23 11.99 13.14 11.44
N ARG A 24 11.71 12.54 10.30
CA ARG A 24 10.41 12.52 9.61
C ARG A 24 10.10 11.12 9.06
N PRO A 25 10.10 10.10 9.92
CA PRO A 25 10.01 8.71 9.46
C PRO A 25 8.71 8.37 8.75
N ALA A 26 7.56 8.84 9.21
CA ALA A 26 6.29 8.56 8.54
C ALA A 26 6.28 9.09 7.09
N GLU A 27 6.74 10.34 6.91
CA GLU A 27 6.86 10.95 5.59
C GLU A 27 7.90 10.24 4.73
N PHE A 28 9.04 9.83 5.32
CA PHE A 28 10.04 9.04 4.61
C PHE A 28 9.45 7.74 4.06
N TYR A 29 8.75 6.96 4.90
CA TYR A 29 8.14 5.70 4.47
C TYR A 29 7.02 5.93 3.46
N ALA A 30 6.17 6.93 3.64
CA ALA A 30 5.11 7.26 2.69
C ALA A 30 5.67 7.59 1.29
N VAL A 31 6.74 8.39 1.22
CA VAL A 31 7.40 8.73 -0.05
C VAL A 31 8.10 7.51 -0.63
N TYR A 32 8.82 6.74 0.19
CA TYR A 32 9.52 5.54 -0.28
C TYR A 32 8.54 4.56 -0.93
N PHE A 33 7.46 4.19 -0.23
CA PHE A 33 6.47 3.26 -0.75
C PHE A 33 5.68 3.84 -1.93
N THR A 34 5.49 5.16 -2.03
CA THR A 34 4.88 5.78 -3.22
C THR A 34 5.75 5.57 -4.47
N VAL A 35 7.07 5.55 -4.33
CA VAL A 35 8.01 5.42 -5.45
C VAL A 35 8.42 3.97 -5.73
N ARG A 36 8.38 3.09 -4.70
CA ARG A 36 8.92 1.74 -4.73
C ARG A 36 7.97 0.68 -4.14
N GLY A 37 6.69 1.00 -3.95
CA GLY A 37 5.73 0.14 -3.27
C GLY A 37 4.91 -0.77 -4.16
N ASP A 38 5.31 -0.96 -5.43
CA ASP A 38 4.56 -1.81 -6.38
C ASP A 38 4.42 -3.27 -5.92
N ASP A 39 5.37 -3.77 -5.13
CA ASP A 39 5.40 -5.12 -4.60
C ASP A 39 5.12 -5.18 -3.08
N ILE A 40 4.36 -4.22 -2.54
CA ILE A 40 4.00 -4.26 -1.12
C ILE A 40 3.04 -5.43 -0.84
N ASP A 41 3.32 -6.14 0.25
CA ASP A 41 2.42 -7.14 0.79
C ASP A 41 1.41 -6.46 1.73
N TYR A 42 0.17 -6.30 1.26
CA TYR A 42 -0.90 -5.61 1.98
C TYR A 42 -1.18 -6.26 3.34
N GLU A 43 -1.28 -7.61 3.38
CA GLU A 43 -1.58 -8.34 4.61
C GLU A 43 -0.45 -8.17 5.63
N ALA A 44 0.79 -8.22 5.18
CA ALA A 44 1.95 -7.97 6.04
C ALA A 44 1.99 -6.54 6.59
N ALA A 45 1.60 -5.56 5.76
CA ALA A 45 1.57 -4.16 6.16
C ALA A 45 0.52 -3.88 7.25
N VAL A 46 -0.71 -4.38 7.08
CA VAL A 46 -1.80 -4.17 8.06
C VAL A 46 -1.77 -5.14 9.23
N GLY A 47 -1.23 -6.36 9.02
CA GLY A 47 -1.18 -7.42 10.03
C GLY A 47 -0.10 -7.23 11.10
N GLY A 48 0.79 -6.26 10.91
CA GLY A 48 1.82 -5.92 11.90
C GLY A 48 3.10 -6.74 11.78
N ALA A 49 4.09 -6.42 12.64
CA ALA A 49 5.47 -6.92 12.53
C ALA A 49 5.59 -8.46 12.61
N ALA A 50 4.69 -9.14 13.31
CA ALA A 50 4.72 -10.61 13.38
C ALA A 50 4.33 -11.24 12.05
N VAL A 51 3.27 -10.73 11.40
CA VAL A 51 2.82 -11.17 10.07
C VAL A 51 3.88 -10.85 9.02
N ALA A 52 4.43 -9.65 9.04
CA ALA A 52 5.50 -9.24 8.13
C ALA A 52 6.72 -10.18 8.21
N ARG A 53 7.14 -10.56 9.43
CA ARG A 53 8.24 -11.53 9.61
C ARG A 53 7.90 -12.92 9.11
N ALA A 54 6.68 -13.40 9.33
CA ALA A 54 6.23 -14.70 8.81
C ALA A 54 6.26 -14.74 7.28
N HIS A 55 5.75 -13.68 6.62
CA HIS A 55 5.80 -13.54 5.16
C HIS A 55 7.24 -13.45 4.64
N MET A 56 8.10 -12.67 5.30
CA MET A 56 9.53 -12.62 4.97
C MET A 56 10.19 -14.01 4.98
N GLU A 57 9.95 -14.82 6.01
CA GLU A 57 10.54 -16.16 6.11
C GLU A 57 9.97 -17.11 5.04
N ALA A 58 8.69 -16.95 4.66
CA ALA A 58 8.10 -17.71 3.58
C ALA A 58 8.75 -17.35 2.21
N VAL A 59 8.94 -16.07 1.92
CA VAL A 59 9.63 -15.61 0.70
C VAL A 59 11.08 -16.07 0.67
N LYS A 60 11.81 -15.97 1.77
CA LYS A 60 13.20 -16.46 1.88
C LYS A 60 13.32 -17.97 1.63
N ARG A 61 12.32 -18.76 2.05
CA ARG A 61 12.29 -20.21 1.75
C ARG A 61 12.14 -20.46 0.26
N ARG A 62 11.17 -19.77 -0.41
CA ARG A 62 10.99 -19.90 -1.86
C ARG A 62 12.26 -19.51 -2.63
N LEU A 63 12.92 -18.43 -2.26
CA LEU A 63 14.15 -17.97 -2.88
C LEU A 63 15.34 -18.94 -2.71
N LYS A 64 15.32 -19.82 -1.70
CA LYS A 64 16.33 -20.89 -1.55
C LYS A 64 16.08 -22.05 -2.50
N GLU A 65 14.81 -22.31 -2.82
CA GLU A 65 14.39 -23.37 -3.74
C GLU A 65 14.54 -22.93 -5.20
N GLU A 66 14.10 -21.72 -5.50
CA GLU A 66 14.16 -21.15 -6.83
C GLU A 66 14.39 -19.64 -6.77
N LYS A 67 15.41 -19.16 -7.52
CA LYS A 67 15.68 -17.73 -7.66
C LYS A 67 14.65 -17.09 -8.58
N ASN A 68 13.90 -16.13 -8.04
CA ASN A 68 12.88 -15.36 -8.75
C ASN A 68 13.05 -13.87 -8.44
N ALA A 69 13.27 -13.05 -9.45
CA ALA A 69 13.47 -11.62 -9.33
C ALA A 69 12.28 -10.94 -8.61
N LYS A 70 11.05 -11.39 -8.88
CA LYS A 70 9.86 -10.85 -8.22
C LYS A 70 9.85 -11.13 -6.72
N ASP A 71 10.25 -12.34 -6.29
CA ASP A 71 10.36 -12.67 -4.87
C ASP A 71 11.51 -11.89 -4.19
N GLU A 72 12.57 -11.53 -4.93
CA GLU A 72 13.63 -10.64 -4.42
C GLU A 72 13.06 -9.24 -4.15
N ASP A 73 12.27 -8.66 -5.05
CA ASP A 73 11.64 -7.35 -4.89
C ASP A 73 10.62 -7.36 -3.74
N VAL A 74 9.78 -8.40 -3.64
CA VAL A 74 8.86 -8.61 -2.51
C VAL A 74 9.61 -8.71 -1.19
N LEU A 75 10.76 -9.42 -1.14
CA LEU A 75 11.57 -9.53 0.07
C LEU A 75 12.11 -8.17 0.51
N VAL A 76 12.60 -7.35 -0.41
CA VAL A 76 13.09 -5.99 -0.12
C VAL A 76 11.96 -5.13 0.45
N SER A 77 10.76 -5.19 -0.15
CA SER A 77 9.58 -4.48 0.34
C SER A 77 9.19 -4.93 1.76
N LEU A 78 9.11 -6.24 2.00
CA LEU A 78 8.80 -6.81 3.32
C LEU A 78 9.84 -6.44 4.39
N GLN A 79 11.13 -6.38 4.04
CA GLN A 79 12.17 -5.94 4.98
C GLN A 79 11.92 -4.51 5.45
N LEU A 80 11.52 -3.61 4.55
CA LEU A 80 11.24 -2.22 4.91
C LEU A 80 9.92 -2.08 5.68
N VAL A 81 8.90 -2.84 5.33
CA VAL A 81 7.65 -2.95 6.09
C VAL A 81 7.95 -3.40 7.53
N ASN A 82 8.71 -4.49 7.69
CA ASN A 82 9.09 -4.98 9.03
C ASN A 82 9.96 -3.97 9.79
N GLU A 83 10.88 -3.25 9.13
CA GLU A 83 11.67 -2.20 9.77
C GLU A 83 10.75 -1.08 10.31
N MET A 84 9.85 -0.56 9.48
CA MET A 84 8.91 0.49 9.84
C MET A 84 8.06 0.07 11.05
N LEU A 85 7.44 -1.11 10.99
CA LEU A 85 6.61 -1.66 12.06
C LEU A 85 7.39 -1.91 13.36
N SER A 86 8.65 -2.40 13.23
CA SER A 86 9.53 -2.65 14.39
C SER A 86 10.01 -1.37 15.08
N ARG A 87 10.01 -0.25 14.36
CA ARG A 87 10.28 1.09 14.90
C ARG A 87 9.05 1.73 15.57
N GLY A 88 7.92 1.04 15.61
CA GLY A 88 6.68 1.51 16.24
C GLY A 88 5.79 2.36 15.33
N TYR A 89 6.10 2.48 14.06
CA TYR A 89 5.22 3.09 13.06
C TYR A 89 4.21 2.06 12.55
N ALA A 90 3.05 2.52 12.04
CA ALA A 90 1.99 1.64 11.58
C ALA A 90 1.47 2.05 10.21
N PHE A 91 0.96 1.08 9.47
CA PHE A 91 0.12 1.35 8.32
C PHE A 91 -1.35 1.48 8.75
N LEU A 92 -2.07 2.34 8.04
CA LEU A 92 -3.53 2.39 8.07
C LEU A 92 -4.07 1.61 6.88
N PRO A 93 -5.13 0.82 7.07
CA PRO A 93 -5.75 0.07 5.98
C PRO A 93 -6.33 1.01 4.93
N ILE A 94 -6.68 0.45 3.78
CA ILE A 94 -7.40 1.18 2.74
C ILE A 94 -8.80 1.52 3.25
N GLU A 95 -9.22 2.76 2.96
CA GLU A 95 -10.54 3.28 3.36
C GLU A 95 -11.06 4.17 2.24
N LEU A 96 -12.34 3.98 1.87
CA LEU A 96 -13.02 4.84 0.90
C LEU A 96 -13.07 6.28 1.43
N GLY A 97 -12.88 7.24 0.54
CA GLY A 97 -12.84 8.66 0.90
C GLY A 97 -11.53 9.16 1.51
N LYS A 98 -10.66 8.28 1.98
CA LYS A 98 -9.36 8.67 2.58
C LYS A 98 -8.16 8.19 1.75
N SER A 99 -8.17 6.94 1.29
CA SER A 99 -7.07 6.38 0.53
C SER A 99 -6.94 7.02 -0.84
N ARG A 100 -5.70 7.22 -1.29
CA ARG A 100 -5.37 7.69 -2.63
C ARG A 100 -5.23 6.51 -3.60
N GLY A 101 -5.20 6.79 -4.91
CA GLY A 101 -5.03 5.76 -5.93
C GLY A 101 -3.69 5.05 -5.79
N ASN A 102 -2.60 5.81 -5.85
CA ASN A 102 -1.24 5.28 -5.86
C ASN A 102 -0.27 5.97 -4.89
N LYS A 103 -0.74 6.89 -4.05
CA LYS A 103 0.10 7.63 -3.11
C LYS A 103 -0.16 7.19 -1.68
N TYR A 104 0.90 6.81 -1.00
CA TYR A 104 0.88 6.63 0.45
C TYR A 104 0.84 8.00 1.11
N ILE A 105 -0.07 8.22 2.05
CA ILE A 105 -0.21 9.50 2.75
C ILE A 105 0.01 9.31 4.26
N VAL A 106 0.46 10.39 4.91
CA VAL A 106 0.61 10.40 6.36
C VAL A 106 -0.67 10.93 6.99
N GLU A 107 -1.22 10.17 7.93
CA GLU A 107 -2.40 10.51 8.72
C GLU A 107 -2.09 10.17 10.19
N ASP A 108 -2.08 11.16 11.05
CA ASP A 108 -1.79 11.03 12.50
C ASP A 108 -0.50 10.25 12.81
N GLY A 109 0.56 10.51 12.04
CA GLY A 109 1.87 9.86 12.19
C GLY A 109 1.94 8.42 11.69
N LYS A 110 0.88 7.90 11.09
CA LYS A 110 0.80 6.58 10.43
C LYS A 110 0.77 6.74 8.92
N VAL A 111 1.00 5.66 8.20
CA VAL A 111 1.03 5.66 6.72
C VAL A 111 -0.19 4.94 6.18
N ARG A 112 -1.09 5.68 5.53
CA ARG A 112 -2.27 5.09 4.88
C ARG A 112 -1.91 4.46 3.55
N LEU A 113 -2.38 3.23 3.35
CA LEU A 113 -2.18 2.47 2.13
C LEU A 113 -3.07 3.00 1.00
N PRO A 114 -2.55 3.10 -0.25
CA PRO A 114 -3.32 3.45 -1.43
C PRO A 114 -4.07 2.24 -1.99
N PHE A 115 -5.04 2.48 -2.88
CA PHE A 115 -5.80 1.42 -3.54
C PHE A 115 -4.92 0.45 -4.34
N CYS A 116 -3.86 0.94 -5.01
CA CYS A 116 -2.94 0.10 -5.76
C CYS A 116 -2.10 -0.87 -4.91
N ALA A 117 -2.09 -0.72 -3.57
CA ALA A 117 -1.45 -1.67 -2.66
C ALA A 117 -2.18 -3.02 -2.62
N LEU A 118 -3.44 -3.08 -3.08
CA LEU A 118 -4.16 -4.34 -3.21
C LEU A 118 -3.80 -5.06 -4.49
N LYS A 119 -3.51 -6.33 -4.35
CA LYS A 119 -3.28 -7.21 -5.50
C LYS A 119 -4.53 -7.25 -6.40
N GLY A 120 -4.34 -7.01 -7.68
CA GLY A 120 -5.44 -6.98 -8.67
C GLY A 120 -6.05 -5.59 -8.89
N VAL A 121 -5.68 -4.58 -8.11
CA VAL A 121 -6.10 -3.19 -8.32
C VAL A 121 -5.03 -2.44 -9.10
N GLY A 122 -5.19 -2.36 -10.41
CA GLY A 122 -4.28 -1.62 -11.30
C GLY A 122 -4.44 -0.10 -11.18
N GLY A 123 -3.43 0.64 -11.66
CA GLY A 123 -3.38 2.11 -11.52
C GLY A 123 -4.61 2.84 -12.05
N THR A 124 -5.22 2.39 -13.15
CA THR A 124 -6.45 2.98 -13.71
C THR A 124 -7.64 2.79 -12.77
N ALA A 125 -7.83 1.58 -12.23
CA ALA A 125 -8.89 1.28 -11.28
C ALA A 125 -8.68 2.06 -9.97
N ALA A 126 -7.44 2.10 -9.46
CA ALA A 126 -7.06 2.86 -8.28
C ALA A 126 -7.36 4.36 -8.44
N ALA A 127 -7.02 4.95 -9.59
CA ALA A 127 -7.32 6.36 -9.89
C ALA A 127 -8.82 6.62 -10.03
N SER A 128 -9.59 5.66 -10.54
CA SER A 128 -11.05 5.76 -10.64
C SER A 128 -11.71 5.72 -9.27
N LEU A 129 -11.27 4.80 -8.40
CA LEU A 129 -11.70 4.71 -7.01
C LEU A 129 -11.38 6.00 -6.23
N GLU A 130 -10.15 6.52 -6.33
CA GLU A 130 -9.78 7.79 -5.70
C GLU A 130 -10.70 8.92 -6.13
N ARG A 131 -10.86 9.12 -7.44
CA ARG A 131 -11.72 10.20 -7.99
C ARG A 131 -13.15 10.12 -7.49
N ALA A 132 -13.70 8.91 -7.43
CA ALA A 132 -15.08 8.70 -7.05
C ALA A 132 -15.33 8.88 -5.54
N THR A 133 -14.32 8.72 -4.70
CA THR A 133 -14.52 8.68 -3.24
C THR A 133 -13.91 9.86 -2.50
N ILE A 134 -12.88 10.55 -3.08
CA ILE A 134 -12.08 11.51 -2.31
C ILE A 134 -12.82 12.80 -1.95
N ASP A 135 -13.82 13.18 -2.72
CA ASP A 135 -14.58 14.42 -2.51
C ASP A 135 -15.72 14.25 -1.48
N GLY A 136 -15.67 13.19 -0.66
CA GLY A 136 -16.66 12.93 0.37
C GLY A 136 -17.98 12.37 -0.15
N GLN A 137 -17.98 11.84 -1.38
CA GLN A 137 -19.16 11.17 -1.92
C GLN A 137 -19.38 9.85 -1.18
N GLU A 138 -20.51 9.71 -0.52
CA GLU A 138 -20.95 8.49 0.13
C GLU A 138 -21.74 7.62 -0.86
N TYR A 139 -21.50 6.33 -0.82
CA TYR A 139 -22.21 5.33 -1.60
C TYR A 139 -23.10 4.50 -0.70
N ILE A 140 -24.31 4.22 -1.14
CA ILE A 140 -25.29 3.43 -0.38
C ILE A 140 -25.18 1.93 -0.67
N SER A 141 -24.45 1.55 -1.72
CA SER A 141 -24.23 0.14 -2.08
C SER A 141 -22.95 -0.08 -2.90
N VAL A 142 -22.49 -1.33 -2.93
CA VAL A 142 -21.39 -1.75 -3.79
C VAL A 142 -21.71 -1.61 -5.26
N GLU A 143 -22.98 -1.86 -5.67
CA GLU A 143 -23.44 -1.69 -7.05
C GLU A 143 -23.31 -0.22 -7.49
N GLU A 144 -23.70 0.73 -6.65
CA GLU A 144 -23.57 2.15 -6.94
C GLU A 144 -22.11 2.58 -7.08
N LEU A 145 -21.26 2.14 -6.16
CA LEU A 145 -19.80 2.35 -6.23
C LEU A 145 -19.23 1.78 -7.54
N GLN A 146 -19.66 0.58 -7.93
CA GLN A 146 -19.21 -0.04 -9.18
C GLN A 146 -19.62 0.76 -10.41
N GLN A 147 -20.85 1.24 -10.47
CA GLN A 147 -21.35 2.06 -11.56
C GLN A 147 -20.59 3.39 -11.67
N ALA A 148 -20.35 4.04 -10.53
CA ALA A 148 -19.65 5.33 -10.46
C ALA A 148 -18.16 5.21 -10.85
N THR A 149 -17.50 4.10 -10.47
CA THR A 149 -16.06 3.90 -10.69
C THR A 149 -15.73 3.17 -11.99
N GLY A 150 -16.67 2.36 -12.50
CA GLY A 150 -16.45 1.48 -13.64
C GLY A 150 -15.44 0.35 -13.38
N VAL A 151 -15.15 0.03 -12.11
CA VAL A 151 -14.20 -1.05 -11.77
C VAL A 151 -14.81 -2.43 -12.04
N THR A 152 -13.94 -3.40 -12.30
CA THR A 152 -14.35 -4.78 -12.57
C THR A 152 -14.76 -5.50 -11.29
N SER A 153 -15.56 -6.58 -11.44
CA SER A 153 -15.93 -7.44 -10.30
C SER A 153 -14.71 -8.03 -9.58
N ALA A 154 -13.60 -8.28 -10.28
CA ALA A 154 -12.37 -8.75 -9.68
C ALA A 154 -11.75 -7.71 -8.75
N VAL A 155 -11.81 -6.42 -9.09
CA VAL A 155 -11.36 -5.32 -8.23
C VAL A 155 -12.24 -5.21 -6.99
N LEU A 156 -13.58 -5.32 -7.15
CA LEU A 156 -14.50 -5.32 -6.01
C LEU A 156 -14.24 -6.49 -5.06
N GLU A 157 -13.93 -7.67 -5.59
CA GLU A 157 -13.60 -8.83 -4.76
C GLU A 157 -12.30 -8.62 -3.97
N SER A 158 -11.29 -7.97 -4.57
CA SER A 158 -10.09 -7.58 -3.86
C SER A 158 -10.38 -6.59 -2.72
N LEU A 159 -11.26 -5.62 -2.96
CA LEU A 159 -11.69 -4.65 -1.94
C LEU A 159 -12.50 -5.33 -0.81
N ARG A 160 -13.38 -6.30 -1.14
CA ARG A 160 -14.12 -7.09 -0.15
C ARG A 160 -13.18 -7.90 0.74
N THR A 161 -12.27 -8.64 0.11
CA THR A 161 -11.29 -9.47 0.83
C THR A 161 -10.44 -8.63 1.79
N ALA A 162 -10.13 -7.40 1.41
CA ALA A 162 -9.41 -6.46 2.26
C ALA A 162 -10.29 -5.76 3.31
N GLY A 163 -11.60 -6.03 3.35
CA GLY A 163 -12.55 -5.42 4.29
C GLY A 163 -12.93 -3.98 3.98
N VAL A 164 -12.55 -3.44 2.84
CA VAL A 164 -12.79 -2.03 2.46
C VAL A 164 -14.28 -1.74 2.23
N LEU A 165 -15.06 -2.77 1.86
CA LEU A 165 -16.49 -2.66 1.55
C LEU A 165 -17.39 -3.21 2.66
N ALA A 166 -16.83 -3.47 3.86
CA ALA A 166 -17.57 -4.14 4.95
C ALA A 166 -18.83 -3.37 5.40
N ASP A 167 -18.81 -2.05 5.31
CA ASP A 167 -19.92 -1.18 5.73
C ASP A 167 -20.94 -0.91 4.60
N LEU A 168 -20.69 -1.41 3.37
CA LEU A 168 -21.57 -1.20 2.23
C LEU A 168 -22.40 -2.46 1.93
N PRO A 169 -23.75 -2.37 1.87
CA PRO A 169 -24.58 -3.45 1.36
C PRO A 169 -24.34 -3.68 -0.13
N GLU A 170 -24.58 -4.91 -0.60
CA GLU A 170 -24.37 -5.27 -2.01
C GLU A 170 -25.26 -4.45 -2.95
N SER A 171 -26.54 -4.32 -2.61
CA SER A 171 -27.52 -3.59 -3.41
C SER A 171 -28.34 -2.65 -2.53
N SER A 172 -28.78 -1.53 -3.13
CA SER A 172 -29.73 -0.60 -2.51
C SER A 172 -31.17 -1.11 -2.55
N GLN A 173 -31.44 -2.24 -3.22
CA GLN A 173 -32.78 -2.83 -3.27
C GLN A 173 -33.05 -3.57 -1.95
N VAL A 174 -34.01 -3.06 -1.19
CA VAL A 174 -34.58 -3.77 -0.04
C VAL A 174 -35.36 -4.98 -0.58
N SER A 175 -34.80 -6.17 -0.40
CA SER A 175 -35.56 -7.41 -0.71
C SER A 175 -36.68 -7.55 0.33
N PHE A 176 -37.89 -7.27 -0.06
CA PHE A 176 -39.08 -7.58 0.73
C PHE A 176 -39.44 -9.06 0.51
N PHE A 177 -38.79 -9.95 1.27
CA PHE A 177 -39.26 -11.33 1.48
C PHE A 177 -39.09 -11.71 2.95
#